data_c2b11c705421153e5b349e55c155a101
#
_entry.id   c2b11c705421153e5b349e55c155a101
#
_cell.length_a   1.000
_cell.length_b   1.000
_cell.length_c   1.000
_cell.angle_alpha   90.00
_cell.angle_beta   90.00
_cell.angle_gamma   90.00
#
_symmetry.space_group_name_H-M   'P 1'
#
loop_
_entity.id
_entity.type
_entity.pdbx_description
1 polymer ?
#
loop_
_entity_poly.entity_id
_entity_poly.type
_entity_poly.pdbx_seq_one_letter_code
_entity_poly.pdbx_strand_id
1 'polypeptide(L)' 'VLLEDYSEKEGKLMGYTDTMKLVNVKCDKKYLGKIVDVKITDIKTWSLDGELI' A
#
# COMPACT_ATOMS: atom_id res chain seq x y z
N VAL A 1 1.06 7.40 3.27
CA VAL A 1 0.94 6.01 3.73
C VAL A 1 2.31 5.46 4.09
N LEU A 2 2.45 4.93 5.28
CA LEU A 2 3.66 4.23 5.69
C LEU A 2 3.55 2.77 5.23
N LEU A 3 4.47 2.35 4.40
CA LEU A 3 4.51 0.97 3.92
C LEU A 3 5.22 0.10 4.95
N GLU A 4 4.48 -0.78 5.59
CA GLU A 4 4.97 -1.55 6.73
C GLU A 4 5.25 -3.02 6.42
N ASP A 5 4.68 -3.54 5.34
CA ASP A 5 4.79 -4.95 5.03
C ASP A 5 4.91 -5.19 3.53
N TYR A 6 5.41 -6.36 3.15
CA TYR A 6 5.61 -6.71 1.76
C TYR A 6 5.06 -8.10 1.49
N SER A 7 4.26 -8.22 0.43
CA SER A 7 3.73 -9.51 -0.02
C SER A 7 4.52 -10.02 -1.22
N GLU A 8 5.35 -11.01 -1.01
CA GLU A 8 6.16 -11.60 -2.09
C GLU A 8 5.28 -12.26 -3.15
N LYS A 9 4.18 -12.86 -2.75
CA LYS A 9 3.28 -13.53 -3.68
C LYS A 9 2.64 -12.58 -4.68
N GLU A 10 2.32 -11.39 -4.22
CA GLU A 10 1.62 -10.40 -5.03
C GLU A 10 2.55 -9.33 -5.59
N GLY A 11 3.74 -9.23 -5.05
CA GLY A 11 4.68 -8.17 -5.43
C GLY A 11 4.21 -6.80 -5.02
N LYS A 12 3.46 -6.71 -3.91
CA LYS A 12 2.88 -5.47 -3.43
C LYS A 12 3.35 -5.16 -2.02
N LEU A 13 3.48 -3.88 -1.73
CA LEU A 13 3.70 -3.39 -0.38
C LEU A 13 2.36 -3.04 0.24
N MET A 14 2.28 -3.16 1.56
CA MET A 14 1.06 -2.91 2.32
C MET A 14 1.31 -1.87 3.39
N GLY A 15 0.33 -1.02 3.60
CA GLY A 15 0.38 -0.02 4.67
C GLY A 15 -1.01 0.35 5.11
N TYR A 16 -1.08 1.27 6.07
CA TYR A 16 -2.35 1.74 6.60
C TYR A 16 -2.52 3.22 6.36
N THR A 17 -3.75 3.62 6.06
CA THR A 17 -4.11 5.04 5.98
C THR A 17 -4.29 5.61 7.38
N ASP A 18 -4.53 6.92 7.45
CA ASP A 18 -4.83 7.60 8.72
C ASP A 18 -6.09 7.04 9.40
N THR A 19 -6.98 6.44 8.61
CA THR A 19 -8.20 5.83 9.13
C THR A 19 -8.02 4.33 9.39
N MET A 20 -6.78 3.85 9.43
CA MET A 20 -6.41 2.45 9.72
C MET A 20 -6.96 1.46 8.70
N LYS A 21 -7.14 1.89 7.46
CA LYS A 21 -7.54 1.00 6.38
C LYS A 21 -6.31 0.43 5.67
N LEU A 22 -6.34 -0.86 5.40
CA LEU A 22 -5.26 -1.52 4.70
C LEU A 22 -5.20 -1.07 3.24
N VAL A 23 -4.02 -0.65 2.81
CA VAL A 23 -3.79 -0.25 1.42
C VAL A 23 -2.73 -1.14 0.81
N ASN A 24 -3.03 -1.73 -0.34
CA ASN A 24 -2.06 -2.49 -1.13
C ASN A 24 -1.51 -1.58 -2.22
N VAL A 25 -0.19 -1.47 -2.28
CA VAL A 25 0.47 -0.61 -3.25
C VAL A 25 1.41 -1.44 -4.11
N LYS A 26 1.19 -1.41 -5.40
CA LYS A 26 2.06 -2.12 -6.33
C LYS A 26 3.31 -1.29 -6.59
N CYS A 27 4.38 -1.60 -5.88
CA CYS A 27 5.64 -0.89 -6.04
C CYS A 27 6.80 -1.77 -5.58
N ASP A 28 8.00 -1.26 -5.75
CA ASP A 28 9.22 -1.99 -5.42
C ASP A 28 9.40 -2.11 -3.91
N LYS A 29 9.95 -3.23 -3.46
CA LYS A 29 10.19 -3.47 -2.02
C LYS A 29 11.16 -2.45 -1.40
N LYS A 30 11.89 -1.70 -2.22
CA LYS A 30 12.77 -0.65 -1.72
C LYS A 30 12.03 0.45 -0.97
N TYR A 31 10.72 0.55 -1.16
CA TYR A 31 9.89 1.52 -0.46
C TYR A 31 9.39 1.03 0.89
N LEU A 32 9.70 -0.21 1.24
CA LEU A 32 9.31 -0.78 2.53
C LEU A 32 9.91 0.05 3.66
N GLY A 33 9.08 0.41 4.63
CA GLY A 33 9.50 1.26 5.75
C GLY A 33 9.50 2.76 5.43
N LYS A 34 9.07 3.15 4.25
CA LYS A 34 9.02 4.54 3.85
C LYS A 34 7.59 5.07 3.83
N ILE A 35 7.45 6.37 4.07
CA ILE A 35 6.17 7.04 3.93
C ILE A 35 6.09 7.56 2.49
N VAL A 36 5.02 7.17 1.80
CA VAL A 36 4.85 7.52 0.38
C VAL A 36 3.45 8.08 0.13
N ASP A 37 3.33 8.87 -0.93
CA ASP A 37 2.04 9.33 -1.40
C ASP A 37 1.46 8.29 -2.34
N VAL A 38 0.21 7.94 -2.11
CA VAL A 38 -0.46 6.87 -2.84
C VAL A 38 -1.79 7.38 -3.38
N LYS A 39 -2.03 7.12 -4.66
CA LYS A 39 -3.32 7.39 -5.28
C LYS A 39 -4.15 6.12 -5.19
N ILE A 40 -5.32 6.20 -4.57
CA ILE A 40 -6.23 5.07 -4.48
C ILE A 40 -6.86 4.83 -5.85
N THR A 41 -6.68 3.62 -6.37
CA THR A 41 -7.19 3.24 -7.70
C THR A 41 -8.40 2.33 -7.62
N ASP A 42 -8.55 1.60 -6.51
CA ASP A 42 -9.68 0.71 -6.32
C ASP A 42 -10.02 0.61 -4.84
N ILE A 43 -11.30 0.42 -4.54
CA ILE A 43 -11.79 0.28 -3.18
C ILE A 43 -12.44 -1.10 -3.05
N LYS A 44 -11.92 -1.88 -2.10
CA LYS A 44 -12.46 -3.21 -1.82
C LYS A 44 -13.14 -3.22 -0.45
N THR A 45 -13.85 -4.30 -0.15
CA THR A 45 -14.60 -4.41 1.10
C THR A 45 -13.70 -4.24 2.33
N TRP A 46 -12.53 -4.84 2.31
CA TRP A 46 -11.62 -4.88 3.46
C TRP A 46 -10.31 -4.15 3.24
N SER A 47 -10.07 -3.67 2.04
CA SER A 47 -8.81 -3.03 1.71
C SER A 47 -8.96 -2.05 0.57
N LEU A 48 -7.89 -1.30 0.32
CA LEU A 48 -7.81 -0.37 -0.79
C LEU A 48 -6.62 -0.75 -1.66
N ASP A 49 -6.75 -0.56 -2.96
CA ASP A 49 -5.63 -0.70 -3.87
C ASP A 49 -5.18 0.68 -4.33
N GLY A 50 -3.88 0.89 -4.43
CA GLY A 50 -3.36 2.16 -4.84
C GLY A 50 -2.06 2.06 -5.62
N GLU A 51 -1.64 3.18 -6.14
CA GLU A 51 -0.39 3.31 -6.90
C GLU A 51 0.43 4.46 -6.31
N LEU A 52 1.75 4.34 -6.46
CA LEU A 52 2.63 5.46 -6.13
C LEU A 52 2.35 6.64 -7.06
N ILE A 53 2.31 7.79 -6.47
CA ILE A 53 2.17 9.03 -7.24
C ILE A 53 3.53 9.46 -7.75
#